data_3b62660e63dd5f39d181921fc13ec705
#
_entry.id   3b62660e63dd5f39d181921fc13ec705
#
_cell.length_a   1.000
_cell.length_b   1.000
_cell.length_c   1.000
_cell.angle_alpha   90.00
_cell.angle_beta   90.00
_cell.angle_gamma   90.00
#
_symmetry.space_group_name_H-M   'P 1'
#
loop_
_entity.id
_entity.type
_entity.pdbx_description
1 polymer ?
#
loop_
_entity_poly.entity_id
_entity_poly.type
_entity_poly.pdbx_seq_one_letter_code
_entity_poly.pdbx_strand_id
1 'polypeptide(L)'
;MLRLALTLLCLLAAPMAAETTPLIKLQTLDDSRGWQAVGKLVLGDHGFCTGALIAPQVVLTAAHCLFDKETGARIDPAQIKFLAGWRNGRAEAYRGVHQAVAHPDYVYGGSGQLDRVPYDLAVIELDQPVLTTSVKPFGIAAAPAKGDTVGVVSYAQDRADTPSLQQACNVMERQQSGVLVMTCDVDFGSSGAPVFVIRDGVPVVVSVISAKAEVEGQQVALGSALEIPLARLMADLAAGSGRRSTMGNVRVLSGGNATGAKFIKP
;
A
#
# COMPACT_ATOMS: atom_id res chain seq x y z
N MET A 1 -64.85 12.86 -34.55
CA MET A 1 -63.67 11.95 -34.48
C MET A 1 -62.53 12.68 -33.84
N LEU A 2 -62.33 12.51 -32.51
CA LEU A 2 -61.30 13.18 -31.72
C LEU A 2 -60.08 12.27 -31.62
N ARG A 3 -58.96 12.64 -32.25
CA ARG A 3 -57.67 11.90 -32.19
C ARG A 3 -56.92 12.34 -30.96
N LEU A 4 -56.85 11.49 -29.96
CA LEU A 4 -56.04 11.65 -28.75
C LEU A 4 -54.57 11.36 -29.13
N ALA A 5 -53.71 12.38 -29.15
CA ALA A 5 -52.30 12.22 -29.31
C ALA A 5 -51.65 11.89 -27.95
N LEU A 6 -51.18 10.66 -27.78
CA LEU A 6 -50.47 10.21 -26.58
C LEU A 6 -49.00 10.62 -26.72
N THR A 7 -48.60 11.70 -26.06
CA THR A 7 -47.19 12.12 -25.98
C THR A 7 -46.44 11.25 -24.95
N LEU A 8 -45.56 10.37 -25.45
CA LEU A 8 -44.67 9.55 -24.64
C LEU A 8 -43.52 10.42 -24.11
N LEU A 9 -43.57 10.75 -22.82
CA LEU A 9 -42.50 11.50 -22.13
C LEU A 9 -41.38 10.52 -21.76
N CYS A 10 -40.33 10.44 -22.57
CA CYS A 10 -39.10 9.70 -22.22
C CYS A 10 -38.34 10.45 -21.12
N LEU A 11 -38.43 9.95 -19.88
CA LEU A 11 -37.56 10.37 -18.79
C LEU A 11 -36.13 9.86 -19.11
N LEU A 12 -35.27 10.75 -19.56
CA LEU A 12 -33.82 10.52 -19.63
C LEU A 12 -33.29 10.50 -18.19
N ALA A 13 -33.04 9.33 -17.64
CA ALA A 13 -32.27 9.17 -16.39
C ALA A 13 -30.83 9.62 -16.69
N ALA A 14 -30.44 10.80 -16.23
CA ALA A 14 -29.05 11.21 -16.23
C ALA A 14 -28.26 10.27 -15.30
N PRO A 15 -27.05 9.79 -15.69
CA PRO A 15 -26.22 9.04 -14.79
C PRO A 15 -25.83 9.95 -13.61
N MET A 16 -26.28 9.58 -12.40
CA MET A 16 -25.79 10.23 -11.18
C MET A 16 -24.31 9.85 -11.04
N ALA A 17 -23.42 10.82 -11.25
CA ALA A 17 -22.03 10.68 -10.81
C ALA A 17 -22.06 10.45 -9.29
N ALA A 18 -21.42 9.39 -8.81
CA ALA A 18 -21.31 9.14 -7.39
C ALA A 18 -20.51 10.30 -6.76
N GLU A 19 -21.10 10.94 -5.71
CA GLU A 19 -20.43 12.06 -5.04
C GLU A 19 -19.20 11.56 -4.29
N THR A 20 -18.08 12.31 -4.40
CA THR A 20 -16.88 12.09 -3.59
C THR A 20 -17.16 12.52 -2.15
N THR A 21 -16.84 11.68 -1.18
CA THR A 21 -16.96 12.03 0.24
C THR A 21 -15.75 12.79 0.74
N PRO A 22 -15.91 13.69 1.75
CA PRO A 22 -14.76 14.34 2.38
C PRO A 22 -13.90 13.34 3.17
N LEU A 23 -12.65 13.73 3.45
CA LEU A 23 -11.75 13.01 4.34
C LEU A 23 -12.25 13.08 5.78
N ILE A 24 -12.36 11.93 6.43
CA ILE A 24 -12.73 11.78 7.85
C ILE A 24 -11.51 11.29 8.62
N LYS A 25 -11.06 12.06 9.62
CA LYS A 25 -9.95 11.65 10.50
C LYS A 25 -10.41 10.52 11.43
N LEU A 26 -9.65 9.44 11.49
CA LEU A 26 -9.94 8.27 12.34
C LEU A 26 -9.34 8.49 13.75
N GLN A 27 -9.90 9.41 14.52
CA GLN A 27 -9.33 9.90 15.78
C GLN A 27 -9.49 8.95 16.95
N THR A 28 -10.60 8.24 17.00
CA THR A 28 -10.92 7.30 18.09
C THR A 28 -10.65 5.85 17.71
N LEU A 29 -10.69 4.96 18.71
CA LEU A 29 -10.64 3.51 18.46
C LEU A 29 -11.83 3.04 17.63
N ASP A 30 -13.00 3.63 17.86
CA ASP A 30 -14.21 3.26 17.13
C ASP A 30 -14.12 3.72 15.67
N ASP A 31 -13.64 4.93 15.40
CA ASP A 31 -13.44 5.44 14.03
C ASP A 31 -12.48 4.54 13.24
N SER A 32 -11.41 4.07 13.90
CA SER A 32 -10.36 3.25 13.29
C SER A 32 -10.71 1.76 13.21
N ARG A 33 -11.88 1.35 13.74
CA ARG A 33 -12.29 -0.06 13.73
C ARG A 33 -12.38 -0.61 12.31
N GLY A 34 -11.66 -1.72 12.06
CA GLY A 34 -11.55 -2.33 10.73
C GLY A 34 -10.44 -1.74 9.86
N TRP A 35 -9.78 -0.65 10.29
CA TRP A 35 -8.71 0.02 9.54
C TRP A 35 -7.33 -0.12 10.18
N GLN A 36 -7.21 -0.84 11.31
CA GLN A 36 -5.95 -0.97 12.05
C GLN A 36 -4.84 -1.69 11.28
N ALA A 37 -5.18 -2.40 10.21
CA ALA A 37 -4.21 -3.01 9.28
C ALA A 37 -3.57 -1.99 8.32
N VAL A 38 -4.11 -0.77 8.23
CA VAL A 38 -3.41 0.36 7.59
C VAL A 38 -2.42 0.93 8.60
N GLY A 39 -1.19 1.12 8.16
CA GLY A 39 -0.11 1.60 9.03
C GLY A 39 0.73 2.69 8.39
N LYS A 40 1.39 3.48 9.24
CA LYS A 40 2.42 4.42 8.84
C LYS A 40 3.71 3.66 8.60
N LEU A 41 4.30 3.84 7.43
CA LEU A 41 5.59 3.27 7.05
C LEU A 41 6.66 4.35 7.22
N VAL A 42 7.42 4.28 8.32
CA VAL A 42 8.51 5.22 8.61
C VAL A 42 9.76 4.76 7.88
N LEU A 43 10.39 5.64 7.13
CA LEU A 43 11.48 5.36 6.20
C LEU A 43 12.83 5.91 6.74
N GLY A 44 13.16 5.63 7.99
CA GLY A 44 14.29 6.27 8.67
C GLY A 44 14.10 7.79 8.73
N ASP A 45 15.11 8.54 8.28
CA ASP A 45 15.09 10.00 8.22
C ASP A 45 14.53 10.54 6.89
N HIS A 46 14.10 9.63 5.97
CA HIS A 46 13.64 9.99 4.62
C HIS A 46 12.14 10.30 4.53
N GLY A 47 11.45 10.35 5.69
CA GLY A 47 10.02 10.64 5.76
C GLY A 47 9.15 9.40 6.00
N PHE A 48 7.95 9.40 5.44
CA PHE A 48 7.02 8.29 5.63
C PHE A 48 6.14 8.06 4.40
N CYS A 49 5.62 6.85 4.33
CA CYS A 49 4.56 6.41 3.43
C CYS A 49 3.41 5.79 4.24
N THR A 50 2.39 5.35 3.54
CA THR A 50 1.34 4.49 4.06
C THR A 50 1.58 3.06 3.55
N GLY A 51 1.18 2.06 4.34
CA GLY A 51 1.17 0.66 3.93
C GLY A 51 -0.03 -0.07 4.52
N ALA A 52 -0.36 -1.23 3.98
CA ALA A 52 -1.47 -2.05 4.45
C ALA A 52 -1.04 -3.51 4.64
N LEU A 53 -1.38 -4.11 5.78
CA LEU A 53 -1.20 -5.54 5.99
C LEU A 53 -2.16 -6.34 5.09
N ILE A 54 -1.60 -7.24 4.29
CA ILE A 54 -2.33 -8.19 3.45
C ILE A 54 -2.14 -9.64 3.91
N ALA A 55 -1.20 -9.87 4.82
CA ALA A 55 -1.01 -11.08 5.59
C ALA A 55 -0.41 -10.70 6.95
N PRO A 56 -0.38 -11.57 7.97
CA PRO A 56 0.11 -11.21 9.30
C PRO A 56 1.52 -10.63 9.33
N GLN A 57 2.35 -10.93 8.34
CA GLN A 57 3.74 -10.48 8.23
C GLN A 57 4.05 -9.77 6.92
N VAL A 58 3.05 -9.50 6.06
CA VAL A 58 3.27 -8.88 4.76
C VAL A 58 2.52 -7.57 4.65
N VAL A 59 3.25 -6.49 4.39
CA VAL A 59 2.72 -5.15 4.11
C VAL A 59 2.82 -4.87 2.61
N LEU A 60 1.73 -4.41 2.03
CA LEU A 60 1.63 -3.88 0.68
C LEU A 60 1.85 -2.37 0.72
N THR A 61 2.66 -1.83 -0.20
CA THR A 61 2.94 -0.39 -0.32
C THR A 61 3.39 -0.04 -1.75
N ALA A 62 3.76 1.22 -2.01
CA ALA A 62 4.33 1.64 -3.28
C ALA A 62 5.84 1.35 -3.35
N ALA A 63 6.35 1.05 -4.54
CA ALA A 63 7.77 0.74 -4.74
C ALA A 63 8.66 1.94 -4.44
N HIS A 64 8.24 3.16 -4.84
CA HIS A 64 9.03 4.37 -4.59
C HIS A 64 9.26 4.64 -3.09
N CYS A 65 8.43 4.11 -2.19
CA CYS A 65 8.63 4.20 -0.74
C CYS A 65 9.90 3.46 -0.24
N LEU A 66 10.48 2.60 -1.07
CA LEU A 66 11.71 1.88 -0.75
C LEU A 66 12.98 2.60 -1.23
N PHE A 67 12.84 3.84 -1.72
CA PHE A 67 13.95 4.62 -2.27
C PHE A 67 14.03 6.00 -1.62
N ASP A 68 15.24 6.43 -1.37
CA ASP A 68 15.55 7.78 -0.93
C ASP A 68 15.24 8.78 -2.05
N LYS A 69 14.53 9.85 -1.71
CA LYS A 69 14.05 10.85 -2.69
C LYS A 69 15.17 11.69 -3.29
N GLU A 70 16.25 11.92 -2.52
CA GLU A 70 17.34 12.80 -2.87
C GLU A 70 18.40 12.07 -3.70
N THR A 71 18.74 10.87 -3.27
CA THR A 71 19.82 10.09 -3.86
C THR A 71 19.35 9.06 -4.87
N GLY A 72 18.07 8.66 -4.81
CA GLY A 72 17.54 7.53 -5.58
C GLY A 72 18.04 6.17 -5.10
N ALA A 73 18.84 6.13 -4.03
CA ALA A 73 19.34 4.88 -3.48
C ALA A 73 18.23 4.11 -2.76
N ARG A 74 18.36 2.79 -2.75
CA ARG A 74 17.44 1.95 -2.00
C ARG A 74 17.65 2.11 -0.50
N ILE A 75 16.57 2.34 0.26
CA ILE A 75 16.60 2.45 1.72
C ILE A 75 16.88 1.05 2.30
N ASP A 76 17.79 0.99 3.28
CA ASP A 76 18.06 -0.26 4.00
C ASP A 76 16.80 -0.71 4.76
N PRO A 77 16.31 -1.95 4.57
CA PRO A 77 15.18 -2.48 5.30
C PRO A 77 15.28 -2.33 6.83
N ALA A 78 16.49 -2.37 7.39
CA ALA A 78 16.71 -2.17 8.83
C ALA A 78 16.31 -0.76 9.33
N GLN A 79 16.24 0.23 8.45
CA GLN A 79 15.82 1.59 8.78
C GLN A 79 14.30 1.78 8.67
N ILE A 80 13.59 0.84 8.05
CA ILE A 80 12.16 0.94 7.82
C ILE A 80 11.39 0.36 9.01
N LYS A 81 10.33 1.05 9.44
CA LYS A 81 9.42 0.58 10.50
C LYS A 81 7.98 0.67 10.03
N PHE A 82 7.21 -0.36 10.30
CA PHE A 82 5.77 -0.37 10.09
C PHE A 82 5.03 -0.18 11.41
N LEU A 83 4.19 0.84 11.48
CA LEU A 83 3.38 1.21 12.65
C LEU A 83 1.92 0.92 12.32
N ALA A 84 1.44 -0.29 12.62
CA ALA A 84 0.07 -0.71 12.33
C ALA A 84 -0.93 0.13 13.14
N GLY A 85 -1.95 0.68 12.47
CA GLY A 85 -2.99 1.47 13.12
C GLY A 85 -2.46 2.68 13.91
N TRP A 86 -1.36 3.30 13.45
CA TRP A 86 -0.76 4.47 14.09
C TRP A 86 -1.78 5.59 14.27
N ARG A 87 -1.93 6.08 15.51
CA ARG A 87 -2.85 7.15 15.85
C ARG A 87 -2.41 7.87 17.11
N ASN A 88 -2.32 9.20 17.06
CA ASN A 88 -2.06 10.06 18.23
C ASN A 88 -0.86 9.59 19.09
N GLY A 89 0.27 9.26 18.43
CA GLY A 89 1.50 8.86 19.10
C GLY A 89 1.58 7.37 19.47
N ARG A 90 0.59 6.53 19.12
CA ARG A 90 0.55 5.11 19.47
C ARG A 90 0.12 4.24 18.28
N ALA A 91 0.76 3.09 18.12
CA ALA A 91 0.36 2.05 17.16
C ALA A 91 -0.20 0.82 17.87
N GLU A 92 -1.03 0.05 17.18
CA GLU A 92 -1.49 -1.28 17.62
C GLU A 92 -0.34 -2.30 17.62
N ALA A 93 0.61 -2.13 16.68
CA ALA A 93 1.84 -2.90 16.65
C ALA A 93 2.96 -2.09 15.98
N TYR A 94 4.19 -2.27 16.49
CA TYR A 94 5.43 -1.72 15.95
C TYR A 94 6.25 -2.88 15.41
N ARG A 95 6.67 -2.83 14.13
CA ARG A 95 7.46 -3.89 13.49
C ARG A 95 8.61 -3.30 12.70
N GLY A 96 9.77 -3.93 12.78
CA GLY A 96 10.86 -3.74 11.85
C GLY A 96 10.60 -4.50 10.56
N VAL A 97 11.52 -4.35 9.61
CA VAL A 97 11.43 -4.98 8.30
C VAL A 97 12.54 -6.02 8.15
N HIS A 98 12.13 -7.26 7.81
CA HIS A 98 13.06 -8.34 7.50
C HIS A 98 13.61 -8.20 6.06
N GLN A 99 12.72 -7.99 5.09
CA GLN A 99 13.07 -7.73 3.70
C GLN A 99 11.98 -6.93 3.00
N ALA A 100 12.35 -6.26 1.90
CA ALA A 100 11.42 -5.51 1.07
C ALA A 100 11.68 -5.80 -0.41
N VAL A 101 10.63 -6.01 -1.20
CA VAL A 101 10.71 -6.35 -2.62
C VAL A 101 9.89 -5.31 -3.40
N ALA A 102 10.56 -4.52 -4.24
CA ALA A 102 9.91 -3.68 -5.24
C ALA A 102 9.65 -4.47 -6.52
N HIS A 103 8.65 -4.06 -7.29
CA HIS A 103 8.40 -4.64 -8.62
C HIS A 103 9.68 -4.61 -9.45
N PRO A 104 10.09 -5.72 -10.12
CA PRO A 104 11.37 -5.81 -10.81
C PRO A 104 11.51 -4.81 -11.97
N ASP A 105 10.40 -4.43 -12.59
CA ASP A 105 10.38 -3.45 -13.68
C ASP A 105 10.24 -2.00 -13.16
N TYR A 106 10.18 -1.80 -11.84
CA TYR A 106 10.18 -0.47 -11.25
C TYR A 106 11.58 0.13 -11.27
N VAL A 107 11.72 1.27 -11.91
CA VAL A 107 12.97 2.06 -11.93
C VAL A 107 12.71 3.39 -11.24
N TYR A 108 13.46 3.68 -10.17
CA TYR A 108 13.36 4.98 -9.51
C TYR A 108 14.06 6.05 -10.36
N GLY A 109 13.35 7.07 -10.79
CA GLY A 109 13.86 8.16 -11.63
C GLY A 109 13.50 9.56 -11.09
N GLY A 110 13.29 9.68 -9.77
CA GLY A 110 12.86 10.94 -9.14
C GLY A 110 11.32 11.09 -9.10
N SER A 111 10.85 12.22 -8.60
CA SER A 111 9.43 12.55 -8.56
C SER A 111 8.92 12.97 -9.95
N GLY A 112 7.67 12.65 -10.27
CA GLY A 112 6.96 13.18 -11.45
C GLY A 112 6.97 12.33 -12.72
N GLN A 113 7.57 11.14 -12.72
CA GLN A 113 7.48 10.22 -13.87
C GLN A 113 6.25 9.31 -13.73
N LEU A 114 5.22 9.55 -14.52
CA LEU A 114 3.93 8.83 -14.44
C LEU A 114 3.95 7.47 -15.15
N ASP A 115 4.89 7.24 -16.06
CA ASP A 115 5.12 5.99 -16.77
C ASP A 115 5.50 4.81 -15.87
N ARG A 116 5.93 5.09 -14.63
CA ARG A 116 6.28 4.09 -13.61
C ARG A 116 5.11 3.59 -12.77
N VAL A 117 3.99 4.30 -12.79
CA VAL A 117 2.82 3.97 -11.96
C VAL A 117 2.37 2.51 -12.11
N PRO A 118 2.40 1.89 -13.31
CA PRO A 118 2.03 0.48 -13.45
C PRO A 118 2.90 -0.49 -12.64
N TYR A 119 4.15 -0.11 -12.34
CA TYR A 119 5.15 -0.91 -11.63
C TYR A 119 5.42 -0.43 -10.21
N ASP A 120 4.75 0.64 -9.79
CA ASP A 120 5.00 1.26 -8.48
C ASP A 120 4.30 0.50 -7.36
N LEU A 121 4.71 -0.75 -7.18
CA LEU A 121 4.19 -1.67 -6.19
C LEU A 121 5.32 -2.40 -5.49
N ALA A 122 5.19 -2.56 -4.16
CA ALA A 122 6.16 -3.29 -3.33
C ALA A 122 5.46 -4.07 -2.24
N VAL A 123 6.12 -5.15 -1.79
CA VAL A 123 5.77 -5.89 -0.59
C VAL A 123 6.92 -5.89 0.39
N ILE A 124 6.60 -5.82 1.67
CA ILE A 124 7.52 -5.79 2.78
C ILE A 124 7.21 -6.97 3.70
N GLU A 125 8.19 -7.79 4.01
CA GLU A 125 8.11 -8.79 5.06
C GLU A 125 8.56 -8.16 6.38
N LEU A 126 7.71 -8.20 7.38
CA LEU A 126 8.02 -7.72 8.72
C LEU A 126 8.95 -8.68 9.45
N ASP A 127 9.69 -8.19 10.44
CA ASP A 127 10.56 -8.99 11.32
C ASP A 127 9.78 -10.00 12.15
N GLN A 128 8.55 -9.66 12.52
CA GLN A 128 7.62 -10.51 13.27
C GLN A 128 6.18 -10.30 12.79
N PRO A 129 5.32 -11.33 12.86
CA PRO A 129 3.91 -11.18 12.48
C PRO A 129 3.17 -10.26 13.45
N VAL A 130 2.13 -9.60 12.93
CA VAL A 130 1.14 -8.86 13.73
C VAL A 130 -0.02 -9.81 14.03
N LEU A 131 -0.08 -10.30 15.26
CA LEU A 131 -1.07 -11.29 15.72
C LEU A 131 -2.02 -10.71 16.78
N THR A 132 -2.38 -9.45 16.69
CA THR A 132 -3.34 -8.81 17.59
C THR A 132 -4.77 -9.06 17.09
N THR A 133 -5.73 -9.15 18.01
CA THR A 133 -7.14 -9.36 17.67
C THR A 133 -7.77 -8.17 16.96
N SER A 134 -7.20 -6.96 17.17
CA SER A 134 -7.65 -5.71 16.55
C SER A 134 -7.16 -5.52 15.12
N VAL A 135 -6.02 -6.11 14.73
CA VAL A 135 -5.41 -5.93 13.40
C VAL A 135 -5.69 -7.15 12.54
N LYS A 136 -6.57 -6.99 11.57
CA LYS A 136 -6.91 -8.04 10.60
C LYS A 136 -6.37 -7.64 9.23
N PRO A 137 -5.47 -8.45 8.62
CA PRO A 137 -5.00 -8.19 7.27
C PRO A 137 -6.16 -8.10 6.27
N PHE A 138 -6.02 -7.24 5.28
CA PHE A 138 -7.00 -7.07 4.22
C PHE A 138 -6.92 -8.19 3.19
N GLY A 139 -8.08 -8.61 2.68
CA GLY A 139 -8.15 -9.39 1.45
C GLY A 139 -7.79 -8.54 0.23
N ILE A 140 -7.42 -9.22 -0.86
CA ILE A 140 -7.10 -8.61 -2.15
C ILE A 140 -8.17 -8.99 -3.16
N ALA A 141 -8.54 -8.04 -4.02
CA ALA A 141 -9.46 -8.30 -5.12
C ALA A 141 -8.99 -7.63 -6.42
N ALA A 142 -9.62 -8.00 -7.52
CA ALA A 142 -9.36 -7.41 -8.83
C ALA A 142 -9.68 -5.92 -8.84
N ALA A 143 -8.92 -5.17 -9.67
CA ALA A 143 -9.09 -3.74 -9.83
C ALA A 143 -10.50 -3.41 -10.35
N PRO A 144 -11.08 -2.29 -9.87
CA PRO A 144 -12.40 -1.83 -10.28
C PRO A 144 -12.39 -1.35 -11.75
N ALA A 145 -13.57 -1.25 -12.32
CA ALA A 145 -13.79 -0.67 -13.64
C ALA A 145 -13.98 0.86 -13.56
N LYS A 146 -13.93 1.52 -14.72
CA LYS A 146 -14.31 2.92 -14.85
C LYS A 146 -15.76 3.12 -14.36
N GLY A 147 -15.97 4.12 -13.53
CA GLY A 147 -17.26 4.47 -12.92
C GLY A 147 -17.51 3.81 -11.57
N ASP A 148 -16.71 2.82 -11.17
CA ASP A 148 -16.85 2.20 -9.86
C ASP A 148 -16.45 3.18 -8.74
N THR A 149 -17.08 3.02 -7.58
CA THR A 149 -16.75 3.74 -6.37
C THR A 149 -15.71 2.97 -5.57
N VAL A 150 -14.68 3.68 -5.12
CA VAL A 150 -13.61 3.16 -4.26
C VAL A 150 -13.43 4.08 -3.05
N GLY A 151 -12.66 3.64 -2.06
CA GLY A 151 -12.25 4.48 -0.94
C GLY A 151 -10.75 4.35 -0.67
N VAL A 152 -10.21 5.26 0.15
CA VAL A 152 -8.80 5.30 0.54
C VAL A 152 -8.68 5.54 2.04
N VAL A 153 -7.76 4.83 2.70
CA VAL A 153 -7.29 5.19 4.05
C VAL A 153 -5.81 5.51 3.97
N SER A 154 -5.43 6.72 4.39
CA SER A 154 -4.04 7.16 4.26
C SER A 154 -3.59 8.07 5.38
N TYR A 155 -2.29 8.05 5.65
CA TYR A 155 -1.57 9.15 6.29
C TYR A 155 -1.16 10.16 5.22
N ALA A 156 -0.99 11.44 5.60
CA ALA A 156 -0.40 12.45 4.75
C ALA A 156 0.36 13.47 5.59
N GLN A 157 1.11 14.35 4.95
CA GLN A 157 1.99 15.29 5.63
C GLN A 157 1.23 16.21 6.61
N ASP A 158 0.01 16.65 6.26
CA ASP A 158 -0.88 17.46 7.09
C ASP A 158 -1.65 16.64 8.15
N ARG A 159 -1.62 15.31 8.07
CA ARG A 159 -2.32 14.34 8.92
C ARG A 159 -1.46 13.10 9.24
N ALA A 160 -0.19 13.33 9.54
CA ALA A 160 0.79 12.27 9.78
C ALA A 160 0.57 11.49 11.09
N ASP A 161 -0.17 12.06 12.03
CA ASP A 161 -0.40 11.47 13.36
C ASP A 161 -1.69 10.67 13.47
N THR A 162 -2.57 10.79 12.48
CA THR A 162 -3.86 10.07 12.47
C THR A 162 -4.26 9.82 11.03
N PRO A 163 -4.60 8.59 10.64
CA PRO A 163 -5.03 8.31 9.29
C PRO A 163 -6.39 8.94 9.00
N SER A 164 -6.65 9.23 7.75
CA SER A 164 -7.96 9.69 7.29
C SER A 164 -8.55 8.70 6.31
N LEU A 165 -9.86 8.52 6.39
CA LEU A 165 -10.68 7.71 5.51
C LEU A 165 -11.43 8.63 4.55
N GLN A 166 -11.31 8.39 3.26
CA GLN A 166 -12.27 8.82 2.25
C GLN A 166 -13.10 7.61 1.83
N GLN A 167 -14.38 7.61 2.17
CA GLN A 167 -15.25 6.44 1.97
C GLN A 167 -15.61 6.21 0.51
N ALA A 168 -15.77 7.29 -0.25
CA ALA A 168 -16.14 7.25 -1.65
C ALA A 168 -15.34 8.25 -2.47
N CYS A 169 -14.70 7.77 -3.50
CA CYS A 169 -14.16 8.48 -4.64
C CYS A 169 -14.35 7.60 -5.89
N ASN A 170 -14.19 8.14 -7.09
CA ASN A 170 -14.60 7.45 -8.30
C ASN A 170 -13.39 7.07 -9.15
N VAL A 171 -13.47 5.90 -9.79
CA VAL A 171 -12.54 5.51 -10.85
C VAL A 171 -12.94 6.26 -12.13
N MET A 172 -12.16 7.26 -12.51
CA MET A 172 -12.37 8.03 -13.74
C MET A 172 -11.96 7.22 -14.97
N GLU A 173 -10.87 6.44 -14.83
CA GLU A 173 -10.33 5.64 -15.90
C GLU A 173 -9.51 4.47 -15.37
N ARG A 174 -9.54 3.35 -16.08
CA ARG A 174 -8.60 2.24 -15.94
C ARG A 174 -7.83 2.07 -17.24
N GLN A 175 -6.54 2.40 -17.21
CA GLN A 175 -5.69 2.26 -18.38
C GLN A 175 -5.31 0.79 -18.65
N GLN A 176 -4.98 0.45 -19.88
CA GLN A 176 -4.53 -0.90 -20.25
C GLN A 176 -3.23 -1.30 -19.54
N SER A 177 -2.39 -0.33 -19.20
CA SER A 177 -1.18 -0.52 -18.40
C SER A 177 -1.45 -0.95 -16.93
N GLY A 178 -2.72 -0.95 -16.49
CA GLY A 178 -3.09 -1.25 -15.11
C GLY A 178 -3.12 -0.03 -14.18
N VAL A 179 -2.97 1.18 -14.71
CA VAL A 179 -3.12 2.42 -13.92
C VAL A 179 -4.59 2.73 -13.71
N LEU A 180 -4.96 3.02 -12.46
CA LEU A 180 -6.25 3.59 -12.09
C LEU A 180 -6.10 5.10 -11.91
N VAL A 181 -6.96 5.88 -12.57
CA VAL A 181 -7.12 7.31 -12.37
C VAL A 181 -8.36 7.54 -11.52
N MET A 182 -8.23 8.18 -10.36
CA MET A 182 -9.29 8.25 -9.36
C MET A 182 -9.45 9.69 -8.83
N THR A 183 -10.68 10.04 -8.44
CA THR A 183 -10.97 11.35 -7.80
C THR A 183 -10.62 11.40 -6.31
N CYS A 184 -9.87 10.43 -5.81
CA CYS A 184 -9.53 10.36 -4.40
C CYS A 184 -8.58 11.50 -3.98
N ASP A 185 -8.83 12.05 -2.79
CA ASP A 185 -8.02 13.12 -2.20
C ASP A 185 -6.78 12.52 -1.52
N VAL A 186 -5.63 12.72 -2.13
CA VAL A 186 -4.34 12.20 -1.67
C VAL A 186 -3.27 13.28 -1.66
N ASP A 187 -2.32 13.18 -0.73
CA ASP A 187 -1.18 14.08 -0.66
C ASP A 187 0.10 13.32 -0.25
N PHE A 188 1.23 14.04 -0.11
CA PHE A 188 2.51 13.47 0.32
C PHE A 188 2.34 12.66 1.63
N GLY A 189 2.80 11.40 1.61
CA GLY A 189 2.58 10.43 2.67
C GLY A 189 1.43 9.46 2.41
N SER A 190 0.49 9.78 1.50
CA SER A 190 -0.53 8.83 1.04
C SER A 190 0.04 7.76 0.09
N SER A 191 1.27 7.90 -0.37
CA SER A 191 2.01 6.89 -1.14
C SER A 191 1.94 5.53 -0.47
N GLY A 192 1.58 4.48 -1.20
CA GLY A 192 1.40 3.14 -0.67
C GLY A 192 0.08 2.90 0.07
N ALA A 193 -0.79 3.90 0.18
CA ALA A 193 -2.10 3.73 0.82
C ALA A 193 -2.98 2.75 0.05
N PRO A 194 -3.74 1.88 0.75
CA PRO A 194 -4.67 0.98 0.10
C PRO A 194 -5.86 1.74 -0.47
N VAL A 195 -6.17 1.43 -1.74
CA VAL A 195 -7.46 1.71 -2.35
C VAL A 195 -8.33 0.48 -2.15
N PHE A 196 -9.55 0.65 -1.68
CA PHE A 196 -10.42 -0.46 -1.33
C PHE A 196 -11.82 -0.32 -1.92
N VAL A 197 -12.50 -1.45 -2.03
CA VAL A 197 -13.94 -1.57 -2.22
C VAL A 197 -14.54 -2.31 -1.03
N ILE A 198 -15.82 -2.07 -0.73
CA ILE A 198 -16.55 -2.83 0.30
C ILE A 198 -17.25 -4.01 -0.39
N ARG A 199 -16.91 -5.24 0.04
CA ARG A 199 -17.59 -6.47 -0.39
C ARG A 199 -18.18 -7.16 0.83
N ASP A 200 -19.48 -7.37 0.84
CA ASP A 200 -20.20 -7.99 1.96
C ASP A 200 -19.90 -7.32 3.32
N GLY A 201 -19.80 -5.99 3.31
CA GLY A 201 -19.49 -5.18 4.50
C GLY A 201 -18.01 -5.21 4.94
N VAL A 202 -17.11 -5.86 4.17
CA VAL A 202 -15.69 -5.97 4.49
C VAL A 202 -14.84 -5.20 3.45
N PRO A 203 -13.89 -4.36 3.88
CA PRO A 203 -12.95 -3.73 2.95
C PRO A 203 -11.97 -4.75 2.36
N VAL A 204 -11.84 -4.73 1.04
CA VAL A 204 -10.82 -5.49 0.28
C VAL A 204 -10.00 -4.54 -0.58
N VAL A 205 -8.69 -4.73 -0.61
CA VAL A 205 -7.76 -3.85 -1.33
C VAL A 205 -7.76 -4.22 -2.81
N VAL A 206 -7.88 -3.21 -3.66
CA VAL A 206 -7.97 -3.35 -5.13
C VAL A 206 -6.86 -2.59 -5.86
N SER A 207 -6.20 -1.65 -5.19
CA SER A 207 -5.09 -0.86 -5.74
C SER A 207 -4.27 -0.23 -4.61
N VAL A 208 -3.15 0.39 -4.96
CA VAL A 208 -2.27 1.14 -4.07
C VAL A 208 -2.02 2.52 -4.67
N ILE A 209 -2.09 3.56 -3.85
CA ILE A 209 -1.78 4.93 -4.26
C ILE A 209 -0.29 5.04 -4.61
N SER A 210 -0.02 5.47 -5.83
CA SER A 210 1.32 5.71 -6.37
C SER A 210 1.66 7.20 -6.44
N ALA A 211 0.77 7.98 -7.04
CA ALA A 211 1.04 9.39 -7.30
C ALA A 211 -0.24 10.24 -7.24
N LYS A 212 -0.04 11.56 -7.16
CA LYS A 212 -1.06 12.55 -7.53
C LYS A 212 -0.72 13.19 -8.86
N ALA A 213 -1.72 13.51 -9.64
CA ALA A 213 -1.59 14.18 -10.92
C ALA A 213 -2.73 15.19 -11.11
N GLU A 214 -2.72 15.87 -12.25
CA GLU A 214 -3.80 16.76 -12.66
C GLU A 214 -4.29 16.35 -14.05
N VAL A 215 -5.58 16.25 -14.22
CA VAL A 215 -6.24 15.94 -15.48
C VAL A 215 -7.31 17.01 -15.70
N GLU A 216 -7.19 17.79 -16.77
CA GLU A 216 -8.13 18.86 -17.15
C GLU A 216 -8.41 19.86 -16.00
N GLY A 217 -7.38 20.21 -15.21
CA GLY A 217 -7.50 21.14 -14.08
C GLY A 217 -8.04 20.49 -12.79
N GLN A 218 -8.36 19.20 -12.81
CA GLN A 218 -8.79 18.44 -11.64
C GLN A 218 -7.65 17.62 -11.06
N GLN A 219 -7.43 17.72 -9.74
CA GLN A 219 -6.50 16.84 -9.06
C GLN A 219 -7.05 15.41 -9.03
N VAL A 220 -6.17 14.45 -9.31
CA VAL A 220 -6.49 13.01 -9.33
C VAL A 220 -5.41 12.21 -8.60
N ALA A 221 -5.82 11.08 -8.05
CA ALA A 221 -4.93 10.05 -7.54
C ALA A 221 -4.66 9.01 -8.63
N LEU A 222 -3.42 8.55 -8.72
CA LEU A 222 -3.02 7.43 -9.58
C LEU A 222 -2.70 6.22 -8.70
N GLY A 223 -3.23 5.07 -9.09
CA GLY A 223 -2.99 3.80 -8.41
C GLY A 223 -2.56 2.69 -9.35
N SER A 224 -1.84 1.71 -8.80
CA SER A 224 -1.38 0.51 -9.52
C SER A 224 -2.35 -0.64 -9.31
N ALA A 225 -2.72 -1.35 -10.37
CA ALA A 225 -3.50 -2.59 -10.27
C ALA A 225 -2.66 -3.70 -9.61
N LEU A 226 -3.31 -4.62 -8.90
CA LEU A 226 -2.61 -5.61 -8.06
C LEU A 226 -2.49 -7.00 -8.70
N GLU A 227 -3.38 -7.37 -9.62
CA GLU A 227 -3.62 -8.76 -10.03
C GLU A 227 -2.33 -9.52 -10.42
N ILE A 228 -1.62 -9.03 -11.42
CA ILE A 228 -0.40 -9.69 -11.92
C ILE A 228 0.84 -9.28 -11.11
N PRO A 229 1.07 -7.97 -10.83
CA PRO A 229 2.26 -7.54 -10.12
C PRO A 229 2.39 -8.14 -8.70
N LEU A 230 1.29 -8.23 -7.96
CA LEU A 230 1.33 -8.73 -6.58
C LEU A 230 1.71 -10.21 -6.52
N ALA A 231 1.18 -11.05 -7.42
CA ALA A 231 1.53 -12.48 -7.45
C ALA A 231 3.03 -12.68 -7.67
N ARG A 232 3.65 -11.89 -8.55
CA ARG A 232 5.09 -11.90 -8.80
C ARG A 232 5.88 -11.45 -7.58
N LEU A 233 5.48 -10.34 -6.95
CA LEU A 233 6.13 -9.82 -5.75
C LEU A 233 6.09 -10.83 -4.59
N MET A 234 4.98 -11.52 -4.40
CA MET A 234 4.85 -12.56 -3.37
C MET A 234 5.75 -13.76 -3.66
N ALA A 235 5.89 -14.15 -4.92
CA ALA A 235 6.82 -15.22 -5.32
C ALA A 235 8.29 -14.81 -5.09
N ASP A 236 8.66 -13.57 -5.44
CA ASP A 236 10.01 -13.04 -5.24
C ASP A 236 10.33 -12.89 -3.73
N LEU A 237 9.36 -12.48 -2.92
CA LEU A 237 9.47 -12.41 -1.46
C LEU A 237 9.75 -13.80 -0.88
N ALA A 238 8.97 -14.82 -1.27
CA ALA A 238 9.16 -16.19 -0.82
C ALA A 238 10.52 -16.76 -1.23
N ALA A 239 10.98 -16.47 -2.46
CA ALA A 239 12.30 -16.90 -2.94
C ALA A 239 13.45 -16.24 -2.18
N GLY A 240 13.30 -14.98 -1.75
CA GLY A 240 14.25 -14.26 -0.91
C GLY A 240 14.37 -14.87 0.49
N SER A 241 13.25 -15.19 1.12
CA SER A 241 13.20 -15.85 2.43
C SER A 241 13.83 -17.26 2.38
N GLY A 242 13.57 -18.01 1.32
CA GLY A 242 14.16 -19.34 1.13
C GLY A 242 15.68 -19.32 0.96
N ARG A 243 16.22 -18.34 0.23
CA ARG A 243 17.68 -18.20 0.05
C ARG A 243 18.43 -17.82 1.34
N ARG A 244 17.82 -17.02 2.22
CA ARG A 244 18.42 -16.68 3.53
C ARG A 244 18.41 -17.86 4.49
N SER A 245 17.38 -18.68 4.49
CA SER A 245 17.32 -19.90 5.31
C SER A 245 18.39 -20.92 4.95
N THR A 246 18.80 -21.01 3.67
CA THR A 246 19.90 -21.89 3.22
C THR A 246 21.30 -21.31 3.45
N MET A 247 21.46 -19.98 3.58
CA MET A 247 22.75 -19.37 3.92
C MET A 247 23.10 -19.44 5.43
N GLY A 248 22.15 -19.81 6.29
CA GLY A 248 22.36 -20.08 7.71
C GLY A 248 23.06 -21.40 8.02
N ASN A 249 23.45 -22.18 7.01
CA ASN A 249 24.10 -23.47 7.20
C ASN A 249 25.63 -23.39 7.13
N VAL A 250 26.19 -23.50 8.33
CA VAL A 250 27.45 -24.21 8.63
C VAL A 250 28.67 -23.75 7.83
N ARG A 251 29.37 -22.76 8.36
CA ARG A 251 30.82 -22.71 8.18
C ARG A 251 31.41 -23.95 8.87
N VAL A 252 31.61 -25.01 8.14
CA VAL A 252 32.56 -26.06 8.53
C VAL A 252 33.92 -25.39 8.50
N LEU A 253 34.44 -25.03 9.65
CA LEU A 253 35.84 -24.69 9.82
C LEU A 253 36.58 -26.02 9.67
N SER A 254 37.00 -26.38 8.46
CA SER A 254 38.01 -27.41 8.22
C SER A 254 39.29 -26.90 8.88
N GLY A 255 39.65 -27.52 10.01
CA GLY A 255 40.86 -27.20 10.73
C GLY A 255 42.07 -27.47 9.87
N GLY A 256 42.73 -26.40 9.44
CA GLY A 256 44.13 -26.40 9.04
C GLY A 256 44.97 -26.04 10.26
N ASN A 257 45.91 -26.88 10.58
CA ASN A 257 46.82 -26.85 11.71
C ASN A 257 47.52 -25.49 11.98
N ALA A 258 47.77 -25.34 13.27
CA ALA A 258 48.84 -24.50 13.89
C ALA A 258 48.36 -23.20 14.54
N THR A 259 47.91 -23.36 15.82
CA THR A 259 48.57 -22.59 16.91
C THR A 259 48.03 -23.13 18.24
N GLY A 260 48.96 -23.61 19.10
CA GLY A 260 48.66 -24.27 20.37
C GLY A 260 48.00 -23.34 21.39
N ALA A 261 46.79 -23.68 21.77
CA ALA A 261 46.19 -23.21 23.01
C ALA A 261 46.33 -24.34 24.05
N LYS A 262 47.16 -24.09 25.05
CA LYS A 262 47.40 -25.00 26.19
C LYS A 262 46.22 -24.79 27.16
N PHE A 263 45.34 -25.78 27.29
CA PHE A 263 44.35 -25.81 28.36
C PHE A 263 45.00 -26.30 29.64
N ILE A 264 45.03 -25.49 30.69
CA ILE A 264 45.36 -25.90 32.04
C ILE A 264 44.04 -26.35 32.71
N LYS A 265 43.98 -27.61 33.12
CA LYS A 265 42.91 -28.12 33.98
C LYS A 265 43.21 -27.74 35.45
N PRO A 266 42.16 -27.55 36.27
CA PRO A 266 42.28 -27.28 37.68
C PRO A 266 42.80 -28.46 38.46
#